data_80df8d100e55df39e165ef7cd6de657d
#
_entry.id   80df8d100e55df39e165ef7cd6de657d
#
_cell.length_a   1.000
_cell.length_b   1.000
_cell.length_c   1.000
_cell.angle_alpha   90.00
_cell.angle_beta   90.00
_cell.angle_gamma   90.00
#
_symmetry.space_group_name_H-M   'P 1'
#
loop_
_entity.id
_entity.type
_entity.pdbx_description
1 polymer ?
#
loop_
_entity_poly.entity_id
_entity_poly.type
_entity_poly.pdbx_seq_one_letter_code
_entity_poly.pdbx_strand_id
1 'polypeptide(L)' 'MKTEKEVRAAFWQGNEHLRHYVKGKRQNDYNATIRSEFVEFVDMLARDGIITESLASRVTL' A
#
# COMPACT_ATOMS: atom_id res chain seq x y z
N MET A 1 11.41 -5.52 3.12
CA MET A 1 10.85 -4.26 3.63
C MET A 1 10.58 -4.38 5.11
N LYS A 2 10.91 -3.35 5.86
CA LYS A 2 10.78 -3.40 7.32
C LYS A 2 9.87 -2.33 7.90
N THR A 3 9.52 -1.31 7.11
CA THR A 3 8.72 -0.20 7.61
C THR A 3 7.49 0.02 6.75
N GLU A 4 6.48 0.66 7.34
CA GLU A 4 5.27 1.03 6.64
C GLU A 4 5.57 1.99 5.49
N LYS A 5 6.54 2.89 5.71
CA LYS A 5 6.94 3.85 4.68
C LYS A 5 7.48 3.14 3.45
N GLU A 6 8.28 2.10 3.64
CA GLU A 6 8.83 1.33 2.53
C GLU A 6 7.73 0.62 1.75
N VAL A 7 6.76 0.05 2.45
CA VAL A 7 5.64 -0.64 1.82
C VAL A 7 4.82 0.35 0.97
N ARG A 8 4.51 1.52 1.53
CA ARG A 8 3.75 2.52 0.79
C ARG A 8 4.51 3.02 -0.44
N ALA A 9 5.81 3.24 -0.29
CA ALA A 9 6.63 3.69 -1.41
C ALA A 9 6.66 2.65 -2.52
N ALA A 10 6.80 1.38 -2.16
CA ALA A 10 6.80 0.29 -3.14
C ALA A 10 5.46 0.19 -3.87
N PHE A 11 4.37 0.37 -3.15
CA PHE A 11 3.03 0.34 -3.76
C PHE A 11 2.90 1.44 -4.83
N TRP A 12 3.25 2.66 -4.47
CA TRP A 12 3.13 3.77 -5.41
C TRP A 12 4.10 3.65 -6.59
N GLN A 13 5.26 3.08 -6.36
CA GLN A 13 6.22 2.86 -7.43
C GLN A 13 5.66 1.90 -8.50
N GLY A 14 4.94 0.88 -8.07
CA GLY A 14 4.32 -0.07 -8.99
C GLY A 14 2.98 0.40 -9.56
N ASN A 15 2.40 1.45 -8.98
CA ASN A 15 1.06 1.91 -9.35
C ASN A 15 1.03 3.43 -9.58
N GLU A 16 2.04 3.97 -10.23
CA GLU A 16 2.14 5.40 -10.47
C GLU A 16 0.92 5.99 -11.18
N HIS A 17 0.31 5.21 -12.04
CA HIS A 17 -0.89 5.66 -12.75
C HIS A 17 -2.04 6.01 -11.81
N LEU A 18 -2.05 5.46 -10.60
CA LEU A 18 -3.09 5.77 -9.63
C LEU A 18 -2.84 7.07 -8.88
N ARG A 19 -1.61 7.57 -8.88
CA ARG A 19 -1.26 8.76 -8.11
C ARG A 19 -1.98 10.01 -8.60
N HIS A 20 -2.36 10.05 -9.86
CA HIS A 20 -3.11 11.19 -10.40
C HIS A 20 -4.41 11.42 -9.67
N TYR A 21 -5.04 10.33 -9.23
CA TYR A 21 -6.36 10.39 -8.60
C TYR A 21 -6.28 10.73 -7.12
N VAL A 22 -5.07 10.66 -6.53
CA VAL A 22 -4.92 10.83 -5.09
C VAL A 22 -3.96 11.95 -4.71
N LYS A 23 -3.44 12.68 -5.67
CA LYS A 23 -2.49 13.76 -5.42
C LYS A 23 -3.11 14.80 -4.48
N GLY A 24 -2.43 15.07 -3.37
CA GLY A 24 -2.90 16.02 -2.38
C GLY A 24 -3.98 15.50 -1.46
N LYS A 25 -4.40 14.24 -1.61
CA LYS A 25 -5.44 13.65 -0.77
C LYS A 25 -4.85 12.94 0.44
N ARG A 26 -5.63 12.88 1.49
CA ARG A 26 -5.30 12.10 2.67
C ARG A 26 -5.79 10.67 2.47
N GLN A 27 -5.34 9.78 3.37
CA GLN A 27 -5.75 8.37 3.33
C GLN A 27 -7.26 8.18 3.19
N ASN A 28 -8.04 8.92 3.95
CA ASN A 28 -9.49 8.78 3.95
C ASN A 28 -10.15 9.24 2.65
N ASP A 29 -9.40 9.94 1.82
CA ASP A 29 -9.90 10.46 0.56
C ASP A 29 -9.61 9.53 -0.61
N TYR A 30 -8.87 8.44 -0.37
CA TYR A 30 -8.61 7.45 -1.40
C TYR A 30 -9.89 6.66 -1.70
N ASN A 31 -10.15 6.38 -2.97
CA ASN A 31 -11.34 5.61 -3.32
C ASN A 31 -11.14 4.13 -2.98
N ALA A 32 -12.25 3.39 -3.01
CA ALA A 32 -12.27 1.98 -2.62
C ALA A 32 -11.37 1.12 -3.52
N THR A 33 -11.27 1.45 -4.80
CA THR A 33 -10.43 0.70 -5.73
C THR A 33 -8.96 0.77 -5.33
N ILE A 34 -8.47 1.97 -5.02
CA ILE A 34 -7.08 2.16 -4.63
C ILE A 34 -6.80 1.46 -3.31
N ARG A 35 -7.73 1.53 -2.37
CA ARG A 35 -7.57 0.88 -1.07
C ARG A 35 -7.53 -0.62 -1.20
N SER A 36 -8.38 -1.19 -2.07
CA SER A 36 -8.40 -2.63 -2.34
C SER A 36 -7.09 -3.09 -2.97
N GLU A 37 -6.58 -2.32 -3.93
CA GLU A 37 -5.30 -2.63 -4.57
C GLU A 37 -4.17 -2.64 -3.55
N PHE A 38 -4.20 -1.69 -2.60
CA PHE A 38 -3.18 -1.64 -1.56
C PHE A 38 -3.26 -2.87 -0.65
N VAL A 39 -4.46 -3.26 -0.25
CA VAL A 39 -4.64 -4.44 0.60
C VAL A 39 -4.13 -5.70 -0.09
N GLU A 40 -4.44 -5.87 -1.37
CA GLU A 40 -3.96 -7.01 -2.14
C GLU A 40 -2.45 -7.02 -2.25
N PHE A 41 -1.85 -5.84 -2.45
CA PHE A 41 -0.40 -5.70 -2.52
C PHE A 41 0.25 -6.12 -1.20
N VAL A 42 -0.29 -5.66 -0.08
CA VAL A 42 0.21 -5.99 1.25
C VAL A 42 0.09 -7.50 1.51
N ASP A 43 -1.05 -8.09 1.16
CA ASP A 43 -1.26 -9.53 1.32
C ASP A 43 -0.24 -10.33 0.52
N MET A 44 0.06 -9.90 -0.71
CA MET A 44 1.05 -10.55 -1.54
C MET A 44 2.43 -10.49 -0.90
N LEU A 45 2.82 -9.32 -0.39
CA LEU A 45 4.12 -9.17 0.27
C LEU A 45 4.25 -10.06 1.50
N ALA A 46 3.19 -10.17 2.28
CA ALA A 46 3.21 -11.03 3.47
C ALA A 46 3.29 -12.50 3.08
N ARG A 47 2.54 -12.90 2.05
CA ARG A 47 2.53 -14.29 1.56
C ARG A 47 3.89 -14.70 1.03
N ASP A 48 4.57 -13.79 0.35
CA ASP A 48 5.88 -14.06 -0.23
C ASP A 48 7.02 -13.90 0.79
N GLY A 49 6.70 -13.54 2.03
CA GLY A 49 7.70 -13.38 3.08
C GLY A 49 8.53 -12.11 2.97
N ILE A 50 8.12 -11.15 2.14
CA ILE A 50 8.83 -9.89 1.95
C ILE A 50 8.63 -8.98 3.16
N ILE A 51 7.46 -9.04 3.77
CA ILE A 51 7.15 -8.35 5.03
C ILE A 51 6.60 -9.35 6.03
N THR A 52 6.64 -8.98 7.31
CA THR A 52 6.05 -9.82 8.36
C THR A 52 4.54 -9.62 8.41
N GLU A 53 3.84 -10.59 8.99
CA GLU A 53 2.40 -10.46 9.21
C GLU A 53 2.09 -9.30 10.15
N SER A 54 2.96 -9.06 11.12
CA SER A 54 2.81 -7.94 12.04
C SER A 54 2.83 -6.61 11.30
N LEU A 55 3.77 -6.43 10.37
CA LEU A 55 3.82 -5.23 9.56
C LEU A 55 2.60 -5.14 8.64
N ALA A 56 2.22 -6.26 8.02
CA ALA A 56 1.07 -6.30 7.14
C ALA A 56 -0.22 -5.85 7.83
N SER A 57 -0.36 -6.18 9.10
CA SER A 57 -1.57 -5.82 9.85
C SER A 57 -1.61 -4.35 10.27
N ARG A 58 -0.46 -3.65 10.23
CA ARG A 58 -0.36 -2.26 10.67
C ARG A 58 -0.32 -1.25 9.53
N VAL A 59 0.16 -1.66 8.37
CA VAL A 59 0.41 -0.71 7.29
C VAL A 59 -0.89 -0.25 6.64
N THR A 60 -0.97 1.07 6.41
CA THR A 60 -2.10 1.70 5.72
C THR A 60 -1.56 2.73 4.74
N LEU A 61 -2.39 3.13 3.83
CA LEU A 61 -2.02 4.17 2.87
C LEU A 61 -1.78 5.53 3.51
#